data_9ea806e7de42e984cd2ad18fce1ce771
#
_entry.id   9ea806e7de42e984cd2ad18fce1ce771
#
_cell.length_a   1.000
_cell.length_b   1.000
_cell.length_c   1.000
_cell.angle_alpha   90.00
_cell.angle_beta   90.00
_cell.angle_gamma   90.00
#
_symmetry.space_group_name_H-M   'P 1'
#
loop_
_entity.id
_entity.type
_entity.pdbx_description
1 polymer ?
#
loop_
_entity_poly.entity_id
_entity_poly.type
_entity_poly.pdbx_seq_one_letter_code
_entity_poly.pdbx_strand_id
1 'polypeptide(L)'
;MPRGARIAGWVYFPIHAVVLPLTIGALLMAVLGKLPSDVTCNVFYYLCGLVFTLIAMWRFLRRSFDTMVGGILRCIGMMLAAYGIDVLLSLVLQLGTSLIGDLPVPNNDAVSGLARTDYKRMIAVAVLMAPLVEECLFRGVVFGTIRPKSRFWAYAASIALFSLYHVWQYVLVYQEPKLLLSALAYVPVSAALTFCYEQTRSIWPPVFFHMCINALSLTVLAG
;
A
#
# COMPACT_ATOMS: atom_id res chain seq x y z
N MET A 1 -4.05 17.89 3.11
CA MET A 1 -4.06 17.77 1.62
C MET A 1 -4.90 18.90 1.02
N PRO A 2 -4.49 19.53 -0.10
CA PRO A 2 -5.29 20.52 -0.82
C PRO A 2 -6.62 19.92 -1.33
N ARG A 3 -7.68 20.74 -1.40
CA ARG A 3 -9.04 20.26 -1.78
C ARG A 3 -9.05 19.59 -3.17
N GLY A 4 -8.40 20.20 -4.18
CA GLY A 4 -8.32 19.62 -5.52
C GLY A 4 -7.64 18.26 -5.56
N ALA A 5 -6.47 18.11 -4.90
CA ALA A 5 -5.77 16.85 -4.80
C ALA A 5 -6.59 15.75 -4.10
N ARG A 6 -7.39 16.14 -3.09
CA ARG A 6 -8.28 15.23 -2.38
C ARG A 6 -9.43 14.74 -3.26
N ILE A 7 -10.07 15.64 -4.02
CA ILE A 7 -11.13 15.26 -4.97
C ILE A 7 -10.56 14.36 -6.06
N ALA A 8 -9.45 14.75 -6.69
CA ALA A 8 -8.77 13.92 -7.70
C ALA A 8 -8.40 12.53 -7.14
N GLY A 9 -7.90 12.47 -5.89
CA GLY A 9 -7.58 11.22 -5.22
C GLY A 9 -8.80 10.32 -5.01
N TRP A 10 -9.95 10.87 -4.61
CA TRP A 10 -11.18 10.09 -4.45
C TRP A 10 -11.73 9.57 -5.80
N VAL A 11 -11.57 10.32 -6.88
CA VAL A 11 -11.93 9.86 -8.23
C VAL A 11 -10.97 8.77 -8.70
N TYR A 12 -9.66 8.93 -8.44
CA TYR A 12 -8.65 7.98 -8.86
C TYR A 12 -8.62 6.70 -8.02
N PHE A 13 -9.00 6.77 -6.75
CA PHE A 13 -8.96 5.62 -5.84
C PHE A 13 -9.67 4.37 -6.40
N PRO A 14 -10.96 4.42 -6.81
CA PRO A 14 -11.61 3.26 -7.41
C PRO A 14 -11.01 2.85 -8.76
N ILE A 15 -10.49 3.81 -9.54
CA ILE A 15 -9.79 3.51 -10.79
C ILE A 15 -8.53 2.69 -10.50
N HIS A 16 -7.71 3.13 -9.55
CA HIS A 16 -6.50 2.41 -9.16
C HIS A 16 -6.81 1.07 -8.49
N ALA A 17 -7.74 1.08 -7.53
CA ALA A 17 -7.99 -0.11 -6.72
C ALA A 17 -8.81 -1.20 -7.42
N VAL A 18 -9.60 -0.86 -8.44
CA VAL A 18 -10.53 -1.81 -9.08
C VAL A 18 -10.38 -1.83 -10.60
N VAL A 19 -10.46 -0.66 -11.26
CA VAL A 19 -10.53 -0.64 -12.74
C VAL A 19 -9.20 -1.08 -13.35
N LEU A 20 -8.09 -0.46 -12.94
CA LEU A 20 -6.76 -0.77 -13.51
C LEU A 20 -6.36 -2.24 -13.34
N PRO A 21 -6.47 -2.86 -12.16
CA PRO A 21 -6.12 -4.27 -12.01
C PRO A 21 -6.88 -5.20 -12.95
N LEU A 22 -8.14 -4.88 -13.24
CA LEU A 22 -8.99 -5.69 -14.12
C LEU A 22 -8.76 -5.44 -15.61
N THR A 23 -8.20 -4.27 -15.98
CA THR A 23 -8.16 -3.84 -17.38
C THR A 23 -6.76 -3.67 -17.95
N ILE A 24 -5.73 -3.50 -17.13
CA ILE A 24 -4.37 -3.13 -17.58
C ILE A 24 -3.79 -4.17 -18.55
N GLY A 25 -4.01 -5.45 -18.31
CA GLY A 25 -3.54 -6.52 -19.21
C GLY A 25 -4.15 -6.42 -20.61
N ALA A 26 -5.46 -6.20 -20.68
CA ALA A 26 -6.17 -6.04 -21.97
C ALA A 26 -5.75 -4.76 -22.69
N LEU A 27 -5.59 -3.65 -21.97
CA LEU A 27 -5.11 -2.38 -22.53
C LEU A 27 -3.70 -2.52 -23.12
N LEU A 28 -2.79 -3.14 -22.38
CA LEU A 28 -1.42 -3.38 -22.85
C LEU A 28 -1.39 -4.34 -24.04
N MET A 29 -2.22 -5.39 -24.02
CA MET A 29 -2.34 -6.30 -25.16
C MET A 29 -2.80 -5.59 -26.44
N ALA A 30 -3.77 -4.69 -26.31
CA ALA A 30 -4.25 -3.89 -27.43
C ALA A 30 -3.18 -2.95 -28.01
N VAL A 31 -2.30 -2.40 -27.15
CA VAL A 31 -1.22 -1.49 -27.57
C VAL A 31 0.00 -2.24 -28.11
N LEU A 32 0.39 -3.34 -27.44
CA LEU A 32 1.63 -4.07 -27.77
C LEU A 32 1.43 -5.14 -28.86
N GLY A 33 0.18 -5.47 -29.20
CA GLY A 33 -0.13 -6.53 -30.15
C GLY A 33 0.22 -7.96 -29.67
N LYS A 34 0.56 -8.12 -28.40
CA LYS A 34 0.92 -9.40 -27.74
C LYS A 34 0.53 -9.42 -26.28
N LEU A 35 0.37 -10.60 -25.72
CA LEU A 35 0.08 -10.76 -24.28
C LEU A 35 1.26 -10.25 -23.45
N PRO A 36 1.03 -9.25 -22.56
CA PRO A 36 2.09 -8.76 -21.67
C PRO A 36 2.38 -9.77 -20.56
N SER A 37 3.62 -9.78 -20.04
CA SER A 37 3.92 -10.53 -18.82
C SER A 37 3.31 -9.86 -17.59
N ASP A 38 3.06 -10.61 -16.52
CA ASP A 38 2.51 -10.11 -15.26
C ASP A 38 3.42 -9.03 -14.65
N VAL A 39 4.75 -9.18 -14.76
CA VAL A 39 5.71 -8.13 -14.35
C VAL A 39 5.45 -6.85 -15.14
N THR A 40 5.24 -6.95 -16.46
CA THR A 40 4.95 -5.76 -17.29
C THR A 40 3.62 -5.12 -16.87
N CYS A 41 2.59 -5.91 -16.62
CA CYS A 41 1.30 -5.41 -16.12
C CYS A 41 1.48 -4.66 -14.78
N ASN A 42 2.23 -5.22 -13.84
CA ASN A 42 2.51 -4.59 -12.55
C ASN A 42 3.29 -3.25 -12.70
N VAL A 43 4.32 -3.23 -13.55
CA VAL A 43 5.09 -2.00 -13.82
C VAL A 43 4.17 -0.90 -14.34
N PHE A 44 3.36 -1.18 -15.36
CA PHE A 44 2.47 -0.15 -15.94
C PHE A 44 1.34 0.24 -15.00
N TYR A 45 0.81 -0.69 -14.23
CA TYR A 45 -0.19 -0.43 -13.20
C TYR A 45 0.32 0.61 -12.17
N TYR A 46 1.49 0.36 -11.57
CA TYR A 46 2.05 1.29 -10.59
C TYR A 46 2.66 2.54 -11.23
N LEU A 47 3.09 2.48 -12.48
CA LEU A 47 3.52 3.68 -13.23
C LEU A 47 2.34 4.66 -13.43
N CYS A 48 1.16 4.17 -13.78
CA CYS A 48 -0.05 5.00 -13.84
C CYS A 48 -0.35 5.66 -12.49
N GLY A 49 -0.26 4.90 -11.38
CA GLY A 49 -0.42 5.42 -10.03
C GLY A 49 0.62 6.48 -9.67
N LEU A 50 1.89 6.21 -9.99
CA LEU A 50 2.99 7.12 -9.74
C LEU A 50 2.83 8.44 -10.49
N VAL A 51 2.54 8.38 -11.79
CA VAL A 51 2.31 9.57 -12.63
C VAL A 51 1.14 10.39 -12.08
N PHE A 52 0.01 9.74 -11.77
CA PHE A 52 -1.11 10.41 -11.12
C PHE A 52 -0.70 11.10 -9.81
N THR A 53 -0.02 10.38 -8.94
CA THR A 53 0.39 10.89 -7.63
C THR A 53 1.33 12.09 -7.76
N LEU A 54 2.32 12.01 -8.65
CA LEU A 54 3.27 13.10 -8.87
C LEU A 54 2.61 14.34 -9.49
N ILE A 55 1.64 14.19 -10.37
CA ILE A 55 0.97 15.33 -11.01
C ILE A 55 -0.12 15.90 -10.09
N ALA A 56 -1.08 15.06 -9.68
CA ALA A 56 -2.27 15.53 -8.96
C ALA A 56 -1.99 15.89 -7.50
N MET A 57 -0.99 15.24 -6.88
CA MET A 57 -0.70 15.40 -5.46
C MET A 57 0.63 16.13 -5.19
N TRP A 58 1.30 16.69 -6.21
CA TRP A 58 2.60 17.36 -6.08
C TRP A 58 2.66 18.38 -4.94
N ARG A 59 1.66 19.26 -4.85
CA ARG A 59 1.60 20.27 -3.79
C ARG A 59 1.47 19.65 -2.39
N PHE A 60 0.80 18.52 -2.28
CA PHE A 60 0.69 17.77 -1.03
C PHE A 60 2.03 17.12 -0.67
N LEU A 61 2.66 16.44 -1.62
CA LEU A 61 3.98 15.82 -1.45
C LEU A 61 5.03 16.82 -1.00
N ARG A 62 5.12 17.98 -1.70
CA ARG A 62 6.07 19.04 -1.36
C ARG A 62 5.87 19.58 0.06
N ARG A 63 4.63 19.94 0.43
CA ARG A 63 4.33 20.43 1.79
C ARG A 63 4.61 19.38 2.86
N SER A 64 4.31 18.13 2.56
CA SER A 64 4.63 17.01 3.46
C SER A 64 6.14 16.83 3.62
N PHE A 65 6.92 17.06 2.57
CA PHE A 65 8.38 17.00 2.62
C PHE A 65 8.92 18.11 3.54
N ASP A 66 8.47 19.35 3.37
CA ASP A 66 8.85 20.48 4.23
C ASP A 66 8.51 20.18 5.71
N THR A 67 7.36 19.55 5.97
CA THR A 67 6.96 19.13 7.33
C THR A 67 7.91 18.07 7.90
N MET A 68 8.31 17.08 7.09
CA MET A 68 9.26 16.04 7.50
C MET A 68 10.63 16.63 7.84
N VAL A 69 11.16 17.48 6.96
CA VAL A 69 12.47 18.11 7.15
C VAL A 69 12.50 18.97 8.41
N GLY A 70 11.41 19.73 8.68
CA GLY A 70 11.28 20.54 9.89
C GLY A 70 11.19 19.75 11.20
N GLY A 71 10.99 18.42 11.14
CA GLY A 71 10.87 17.55 12.30
C GLY A 71 11.48 16.16 12.12
N ILE A 72 12.65 16.10 11.48
CA ILE A 72 13.26 14.83 11.04
C ILE A 72 13.48 13.83 12.19
N LEU A 73 13.97 14.26 13.33
CA LEU A 73 14.19 13.40 14.50
C LEU A 73 12.89 12.79 15.02
N ARG A 74 11.81 13.61 15.07
CA ARG A 74 10.48 13.12 15.41
C ARG A 74 9.99 12.11 14.39
N CYS A 75 10.21 12.34 13.11
CA CYS A 75 9.81 11.41 12.05
C CYS A 75 10.51 10.06 12.20
N ILE A 76 11.82 10.05 12.45
CA ILE A 76 12.59 8.82 12.70
C ILE A 76 12.05 8.11 13.95
N GLY A 77 11.85 8.81 15.05
CA GLY A 77 11.29 8.23 16.28
C GLY A 77 9.90 7.61 16.08
N MET A 78 9.04 8.26 15.27
CA MET A 78 7.70 7.73 14.97
C MET A 78 7.73 6.55 13.99
N MET A 79 8.71 6.48 13.10
CA MET A 79 8.92 5.29 12.25
C MET A 79 9.36 4.08 13.10
N LEU A 80 10.27 4.27 14.05
CA LEU A 80 10.68 3.22 15.00
C LEU A 80 9.52 2.78 15.89
N ALA A 81 8.71 3.70 16.39
CA ALA A 81 7.52 3.39 17.16
C ALA A 81 6.48 2.62 16.30
N ALA A 82 6.30 3.02 15.04
CA ALA A 82 5.43 2.31 14.11
C ALA A 82 5.92 0.87 13.84
N TYR A 83 7.24 0.68 13.69
CA TYR A 83 7.82 -0.65 13.57
C TYR A 83 7.53 -1.51 14.80
N GLY A 84 7.70 -0.95 16.01
CA GLY A 84 7.33 -1.66 17.26
C GLY A 84 5.84 -2.04 17.32
N ILE A 85 4.95 -1.14 16.85
CA ILE A 85 3.50 -1.42 16.76
C ILE A 85 3.23 -2.55 15.76
N ASP A 86 3.85 -2.51 14.58
CA ASP A 86 3.71 -3.54 13.57
C ASP A 86 4.13 -4.91 14.08
N VAL A 87 5.32 -5.00 14.67
CA VAL A 87 5.84 -6.25 15.27
C VAL A 87 4.90 -6.77 16.35
N LEU A 88 4.47 -5.91 17.29
CA LEU A 88 3.58 -6.31 18.37
C LEU A 88 2.24 -6.85 17.86
N LEU A 89 1.61 -6.12 16.96
CA LEU A 89 0.32 -6.54 16.38
C LEU A 89 0.47 -7.80 15.54
N SER A 90 1.57 -7.95 14.81
CA SER A 90 1.87 -9.16 14.03
C SER A 90 2.06 -10.38 14.94
N LEU A 91 2.75 -10.23 16.08
CA LEU A 91 2.88 -11.29 17.07
C LEU A 91 1.53 -11.69 17.68
N VAL A 92 0.70 -10.69 18.03
CA VAL A 92 -0.66 -10.97 18.55
C VAL A 92 -1.50 -11.70 17.50
N LEU A 93 -1.42 -11.27 16.24
CA LEU A 93 -2.12 -11.95 15.15
C LEU A 93 -1.63 -13.39 14.98
N GLN A 94 -0.31 -13.60 14.96
CA GLN A 94 0.30 -14.94 14.81
C GLN A 94 -0.11 -15.88 15.95
N LEU A 95 -0.12 -15.40 17.20
CA LEU A 95 -0.62 -16.17 18.33
C LEU A 95 -2.10 -16.52 18.19
N GLY A 96 -2.92 -15.58 17.68
CA GLY A 96 -4.33 -15.84 17.42
C GLY A 96 -4.54 -16.86 16.30
N THR A 97 -3.79 -16.76 15.21
CA THR A 97 -3.91 -17.67 14.06
C THR A 97 -3.32 -19.05 14.31
N SER A 98 -2.33 -19.19 15.22
CA SER A 98 -1.80 -20.51 15.61
C SER A 98 -2.87 -21.46 16.18
N LEU A 99 -4.00 -20.92 16.65
CA LEU A 99 -5.13 -21.71 17.17
C LEU A 99 -6.11 -22.16 16.07
N ILE A 100 -6.13 -21.50 14.91
CA ILE A 100 -7.08 -21.75 13.82
C ILE A 100 -6.43 -22.18 12.51
N GLY A 101 -5.11 -22.15 12.44
CA GLY A 101 -4.29 -22.43 11.25
C GLY A 101 -3.72 -21.16 10.62
N ASP A 102 -2.69 -21.34 9.79
CA ASP A 102 -2.01 -20.24 9.12
C ASP A 102 -2.94 -19.53 8.11
N LEU A 103 -2.82 -18.21 8.06
CA LEU A 103 -3.51 -17.40 7.06
C LEU A 103 -2.70 -17.41 5.75
N PRO A 104 -3.31 -17.81 4.61
CA PRO A 104 -2.65 -17.67 3.31
C PRO A 104 -2.46 -16.18 3.00
N VAL A 105 -1.35 -15.82 2.34
CA VAL A 105 -1.03 -14.44 1.95
C VAL A 105 -0.77 -14.36 0.44
N PRO A 106 -1.79 -14.61 -0.40
CA PRO A 106 -1.62 -14.81 -1.84
C PRO A 106 -0.97 -13.62 -2.55
N ASN A 107 -1.14 -12.41 -2.06
CA ASN A 107 -0.47 -11.23 -2.61
C ASN A 107 1.05 -11.29 -2.39
N ASN A 108 1.50 -11.70 -1.20
CA ASN A 108 2.93 -11.83 -0.92
C ASN A 108 3.56 -12.94 -1.77
N ASP A 109 2.85 -14.05 -1.95
CA ASP A 109 3.27 -15.16 -2.81
C ASP A 109 3.37 -14.72 -4.28
N ALA A 110 2.39 -13.97 -4.77
CA ALA A 110 2.40 -13.41 -6.12
C ALA A 110 3.56 -12.44 -6.33
N VAL A 111 3.76 -11.47 -5.43
CA VAL A 111 4.87 -10.50 -5.51
C VAL A 111 6.23 -11.21 -5.47
N SER A 112 6.39 -12.21 -4.61
CA SER A 112 7.62 -13.01 -4.52
C SER A 112 7.85 -13.84 -5.77
N GLY A 113 6.81 -14.46 -6.32
CA GLY A 113 6.87 -15.18 -7.59
C GLY A 113 7.31 -14.30 -8.75
N LEU A 114 6.75 -13.09 -8.85
CA LEU A 114 7.15 -12.10 -9.86
C LEU A 114 8.59 -11.60 -9.65
N ALA A 115 9.01 -11.41 -8.39
CA ALA A 115 10.37 -11.00 -8.07
C ALA A 115 11.41 -12.05 -8.48
N ARG A 116 11.08 -13.35 -8.38
CA ARG A 116 11.94 -14.43 -8.90
C ARG A 116 12.08 -14.39 -10.42
N THR A 117 11.07 -13.86 -11.12
CA THR A 117 11.09 -13.75 -12.60
C THR A 117 11.88 -12.51 -13.05
N ASP A 118 11.68 -11.36 -12.42
CA ASP A 118 12.39 -10.10 -12.73
C ASP A 118 12.53 -9.24 -11.46
N TYR A 119 13.59 -9.56 -10.72
CA TYR A 119 13.88 -8.92 -9.43
C TYR A 119 14.05 -7.40 -9.51
N LYS A 120 14.76 -6.93 -10.57
CA LYS A 120 15.05 -5.49 -10.70
C LYS A 120 13.77 -4.66 -10.92
N ARG A 121 12.87 -5.13 -11.78
CA ARG A 121 11.61 -4.43 -12.01
C ARG A 121 10.69 -4.54 -10.81
N MET A 122 10.62 -5.71 -10.16
CA MET A 122 9.77 -5.89 -9.00
C MET A 122 10.23 -5.12 -7.77
N ILE A 123 11.55 -4.95 -7.55
CA ILE A 123 12.05 -4.02 -6.52
C ILE A 123 11.60 -2.58 -6.83
N ALA A 124 11.73 -2.12 -8.07
CA ALA A 124 11.30 -0.77 -8.42
C ALA A 124 9.80 -0.56 -8.18
N VAL A 125 8.99 -1.56 -8.49
CA VAL A 125 7.54 -1.53 -8.24
C VAL A 125 7.24 -1.61 -6.76
N ALA A 126 7.61 -2.69 -6.09
CA ALA A 126 7.15 -3.00 -4.75
C ALA A 126 7.80 -2.13 -3.67
N VAL A 127 9.05 -1.70 -3.88
CA VAL A 127 9.77 -0.89 -2.88
C VAL A 127 9.62 0.61 -3.12
N LEU A 128 9.60 1.06 -4.38
CA LEU A 128 9.58 2.50 -4.65
C LEU A 128 8.22 3.03 -5.08
N MET A 129 7.58 2.41 -6.08
CA MET A 129 6.34 2.95 -6.66
C MET A 129 5.12 2.69 -5.79
N ALA A 130 4.91 1.43 -5.39
CA ALA A 130 3.73 1.01 -4.64
C ALA A 130 3.58 1.78 -3.32
N PRO A 131 4.60 1.86 -2.44
CA PRO A 131 4.46 2.60 -1.19
C PRO A 131 4.06 4.06 -1.36
N LEU A 132 4.63 4.76 -2.34
CA LEU A 132 4.29 6.16 -2.57
C LEU A 132 2.82 6.33 -3.01
N VAL A 133 2.38 5.51 -3.95
CA VAL A 133 0.99 5.55 -4.47
C VAL A 133 0.01 5.17 -3.36
N GLU A 134 0.25 4.07 -2.69
CA GLU A 134 -0.63 3.53 -1.67
C GLU A 134 -0.74 4.44 -0.46
N GLU A 135 0.37 4.97 0.07
CA GLU A 135 0.31 5.90 1.19
C GLU A 135 -0.45 7.18 0.82
N CYS A 136 -0.26 7.71 -0.40
CA CYS A 136 -1.01 8.86 -0.86
C CYS A 136 -2.52 8.59 -0.93
N LEU A 137 -2.92 7.41 -1.38
CA LEU A 137 -4.33 7.04 -1.50
C LEU A 137 -4.94 6.70 -0.13
N PHE A 138 -4.32 5.82 0.65
CA PHE A 138 -4.92 5.36 1.91
C PHE A 138 -4.74 6.36 3.06
N ARG A 139 -3.56 6.96 3.23
CA ARG A 139 -3.30 7.91 4.33
C ARG A 139 -3.60 9.35 3.90
N GLY A 140 -3.17 9.73 2.71
CA GLY A 140 -3.44 11.08 2.19
C GLY A 140 -4.93 11.32 1.91
N VAL A 141 -5.57 10.45 1.12
CA VAL A 141 -6.98 10.65 0.69
C VAL A 141 -7.95 10.09 1.72
N VAL A 142 -7.95 8.78 2.00
CA VAL A 142 -8.96 8.15 2.86
C VAL A 142 -8.85 8.67 4.28
N PHE A 143 -7.75 8.41 4.96
CA PHE A 143 -7.55 8.85 6.35
C PHE A 143 -7.66 10.37 6.47
N GLY A 144 -6.95 11.12 5.61
CA GLY A 144 -6.93 12.59 5.66
C GLY A 144 -8.29 13.27 5.41
N THR A 145 -9.22 12.58 4.75
CA THR A 145 -10.59 13.07 4.55
C THR A 145 -11.48 12.83 5.77
N ILE A 146 -11.35 11.66 6.40
CA ILE A 146 -12.23 11.23 7.49
C ILE A 146 -11.74 11.76 8.84
N ARG A 147 -10.41 11.89 9.03
CA ARG A 147 -9.78 12.28 10.29
C ARG A 147 -10.32 13.55 10.94
N PRO A 148 -10.65 14.64 10.19
CA PRO A 148 -11.24 15.83 10.78
C PRO A 148 -12.62 15.63 11.43
N LYS A 149 -13.35 14.59 10.99
CA LYS A 149 -14.69 14.27 11.50
C LYS A 149 -14.64 13.23 12.62
N SER A 150 -13.80 12.19 12.46
CA SER A 150 -13.68 11.11 13.43
C SER A 150 -12.33 10.42 13.30
N ARG A 151 -11.60 10.35 14.41
CA ARG A 151 -10.33 9.60 14.49
C ARG A 151 -10.57 8.11 14.33
N PHE A 152 -11.57 7.58 15.02
CA PHE A 152 -11.90 6.15 14.98
C PHE A 152 -12.22 5.70 13.55
N TRP A 153 -13.16 6.36 12.87
CA TRP A 153 -13.54 5.99 11.51
C TRP A 153 -12.42 6.22 10.49
N ALA A 154 -11.53 7.17 10.71
CA ALA A 154 -10.37 7.37 9.85
C ALA A 154 -9.39 6.18 9.92
N TYR A 155 -9.10 5.70 11.13
CA TYR A 155 -8.30 4.49 11.31
C TYR A 155 -9.01 3.27 10.73
N ALA A 156 -10.25 3.03 11.12
CA ALA A 156 -11.02 1.88 10.65
C ALA A 156 -11.10 1.81 9.12
N ALA A 157 -11.43 2.92 8.45
CA ALA A 157 -11.52 2.96 7.00
C ALA A 157 -10.16 2.79 6.31
N SER A 158 -9.10 3.47 6.82
CA SER A 158 -7.77 3.37 6.23
C SER A 158 -7.22 1.95 6.33
N ILE A 159 -7.37 1.31 7.50
CA ILE A 159 -6.90 -0.06 7.74
C ILE A 159 -7.71 -1.06 6.92
N ALA A 160 -9.03 -1.00 7.00
CA ALA A 160 -9.90 -1.95 6.30
C ALA A 160 -9.73 -1.89 4.78
N LEU A 161 -9.73 -0.68 4.20
CA LEU A 161 -9.58 -0.52 2.75
C LEU A 161 -8.19 -0.96 2.27
N PHE A 162 -7.12 -0.65 3.04
CA PHE A 162 -5.77 -1.11 2.72
C PHE A 162 -5.68 -2.63 2.75
N SER A 163 -6.18 -3.26 3.80
CA SER A 163 -6.14 -4.72 3.95
C SER A 163 -6.97 -5.42 2.87
N LEU A 164 -8.17 -4.93 2.58
CA LEU A 164 -9.02 -5.47 1.52
C LEU A 164 -8.41 -5.28 0.12
N TYR A 165 -7.73 -4.15 -0.13
CA TYR A 165 -7.05 -3.88 -1.39
C TYR A 165 -6.03 -4.97 -1.75
N HIS A 166 -5.37 -5.58 -0.77
CA HIS A 166 -4.37 -6.62 -0.98
C HIS A 166 -4.95 -8.02 -1.23
N VAL A 167 -6.25 -8.24 -1.02
CA VAL A 167 -6.82 -9.59 -1.08
C VAL A 167 -8.01 -9.75 -2.02
N TRP A 168 -8.77 -8.69 -2.30
CA TRP A 168 -10.04 -8.79 -3.02
C TRP A 168 -9.91 -9.45 -4.41
N GLN A 169 -8.82 -9.20 -5.14
CA GLN A 169 -8.58 -9.78 -6.45
C GLN A 169 -8.44 -11.31 -6.37
N TYR A 170 -7.74 -11.79 -5.35
CA TYR A 170 -7.51 -13.22 -5.14
C TYR A 170 -8.82 -13.94 -4.78
N VAL A 171 -9.68 -13.29 -4.00
CA VAL A 171 -11.02 -13.81 -3.71
C VAL A 171 -11.81 -14.02 -5.01
N LEU A 172 -11.74 -13.08 -5.96
CA LEU A 172 -12.41 -13.20 -7.25
C LEU A 172 -11.77 -14.25 -8.16
N VAL A 173 -10.44 -14.29 -8.24
CA VAL A 173 -9.70 -15.21 -9.12
C VAL A 173 -9.87 -16.66 -8.66
N TYR A 174 -9.73 -16.92 -7.37
CA TYR A 174 -9.80 -18.26 -6.81
C TYR A 174 -11.23 -18.69 -6.44
N GLN A 175 -12.21 -17.78 -6.51
CA GLN A 175 -13.61 -18.03 -6.11
C GLN A 175 -13.73 -18.57 -4.67
N GLU A 176 -12.80 -18.19 -3.79
CA GLU A 176 -12.72 -18.65 -2.41
C GLU A 176 -12.93 -17.50 -1.41
N PRO A 177 -14.16 -17.35 -0.86
CA PRO A 177 -14.46 -16.27 0.09
C PRO A 177 -13.60 -16.28 1.37
N LYS A 178 -13.10 -17.46 1.78
CA LYS A 178 -12.21 -17.58 2.96
C LYS A 178 -10.93 -16.76 2.83
N LEU A 179 -10.48 -16.47 1.61
CA LEU A 179 -9.34 -15.59 1.37
C LEU A 179 -9.55 -14.16 1.88
N LEU A 180 -10.79 -13.75 2.19
CA LEU A 180 -11.03 -12.48 2.87
C LEU A 180 -10.37 -12.42 4.26
N LEU A 181 -10.20 -13.56 4.92
CA LEU A 181 -9.50 -13.63 6.21
C LEU A 181 -8.02 -13.25 6.07
N SER A 182 -7.43 -13.45 4.90
CA SER A 182 -6.06 -13.01 4.61
C SER A 182 -5.86 -11.50 4.75
N ALA A 183 -6.95 -10.71 4.69
CA ALA A 183 -6.89 -9.28 4.97
C ALA A 183 -6.38 -8.98 6.38
N LEU A 184 -6.57 -9.88 7.34
CA LEU A 184 -6.05 -9.73 8.70
C LEU A 184 -4.53 -9.62 8.74
N ALA A 185 -3.80 -10.29 7.83
CA ALA A 185 -2.35 -10.22 7.74
C ALA A 185 -1.83 -8.80 7.43
N TYR A 186 -2.65 -7.94 6.83
CA TYR A 186 -2.29 -6.56 6.48
C TYR A 186 -2.72 -5.52 7.54
N VAL A 187 -3.51 -5.93 8.55
CA VAL A 187 -3.97 -5.04 9.62
C VAL A 187 -2.80 -4.47 10.44
N PRO A 188 -1.80 -5.27 10.89
CA PRO A 188 -0.68 -4.75 11.67
C PRO A 188 0.07 -3.63 10.96
N VAL A 189 0.57 -3.89 9.77
CA VAL A 189 1.32 -2.90 8.99
C VAL A 189 0.47 -1.69 8.64
N SER A 190 -0.81 -1.87 8.28
CA SER A 190 -1.70 -0.75 7.96
C SER A 190 -1.98 0.13 9.18
N ALA A 191 -2.14 -0.45 10.37
CA ALA A 191 -2.30 0.28 11.63
C ALA A 191 -1.04 1.10 11.95
N ALA A 192 0.14 0.49 11.82
CA ALA A 192 1.44 1.11 12.06
C ALA A 192 1.70 2.30 11.10
N LEU A 193 1.43 2.12 9.81
CA LEU A 193 1.56 3.16 8.79
C LEU A 193 0.59 4.32 9.04
N THR A 194 -0.66 4.01 9.43
CA THR A 194 -1.67 5.02 9.77
C THR A 194 -1.26 5.82 11.01
N PHE A 195 -0.74 5.15 12.03
CA PHE A 195 -0.18 5.78 13.23
C PHE A 195 1.00 6.69 12.87
N CYS A 196 1.95 6.21 12.09
CA CYS A 196 3.10 6.98 11.64
C CYS A 196 2.67 8.27 10.92
N TYR A 197 1.72 8.17 10.00
CA TYR A 197 1.16 9.33 9.30
C TYR A 197 0.50 10.33 10.25
N GLU A 198 -0.35 9.85 11.15
CA GLU A 198 -1.04 10.73 12.11
C GLU A 198 -0.07 11.50 13.00
N GLN A 199 0.95 10.81 13.51
CA GLN A 199 1.92 11.40 14.43
C GLN A 199 2.87 12.38 13.74
N THR A 200 3.30 12.06 12.53
CA THR A 200 4.27 12.91 11.79
C THR A 200 3.62 14.03 10.99
N ARG A 201 2.33 13.90 10.65
CA ARG A 201 1.59 14.83 9.77
C ARG A 201 2.25 15.02 8.40
N SER A 202 3.13 14.11 8.02
CA SER A 202 3.80 14.03 6.73
C SER A 202 3.56 12.67 6.10
N ILE A 203 3.44 12.62 4.77
CA ILE A 203 3.28 11.36 4.05
C ILE A 203 4.60 10.60 3.89
N TRP A 204 5.73 11.28 3.97
CA TRP A 204 7.03 10.70 3.70
C TRP A 204 7.50 9.66 4.73
N PRO A 205 7.35 9.89 6.05
CA PRO A 205 7.72 8.87 7.02
C PRO A 205 7.01 7.53 6.82
N PRO A 206 5.68 7.45 6.68
CA PRO A 206 5.04 6.17 6.38
C PRO A 206 5.44 5.62 5.01
N VAL A 207 5.70 6.46 3.98
CA VAL A 207 6.23 5.98 2.69
C VAL A 207 7.58 5.30 2.88
N PHE A 208 8.53 5.93 3.57
CA PHE A 208 9.85 5.32 3.83
C PHE A 208 9.76 4.07 4.71
N PHE A 209 8.90 4.09 5.72
CA PHE A 209 8.67 2.92 6.56
C PHE A 209 8.10 1.74 5.73
N HIS A 210 7.12 2.00 4.87
CA HIS A 210 6.55 1.01 3.96
C HIS A 210 7.59 0.48 2.96
N MET A 211 8.42 1.36 2.38
CA MET A 211 9.55 0.96 1.54
C MET A 211 10.50 -0.01 2.28
N CYS A 212 10.83 0.28 3.54
CA CYS A 212 11.69 -0.58 4.34
C CYS A 212 11.06 -1.96 4.58
N ILE A 213 9.77 -2.01 4.94
CA ILE A 213 9.06 -3.29 5.15
C ILE A 213 9.04 -4.11 3.87
N ASN A 214 8.69 -3.50 2.73
CA ASN A 214 8.65 -4.22 1.46
C ASN A 214 10.03 -4.70 1.02
N ALA A 215 11.08 -3.90 1.23
CA ALA A 215 12.45 -4.32 0.96
C ALA A 215 12.87 -5.52 1.80
N LEU A 216 12.58 -5.50 3.12
CA LEU A 216 12.86 -6.61 4.02
C LEU A 216 12.08 -7.87 3.61
N SER A 217 10.80 -7.74 3.31
CA SER A 217 9.95 -8.85 2.87
C SER A 217 10.49 -9.48 1.58
N LEU A 218 10.86 -8.67 0.59
CA LEU A 218 11.42 -9.19 -0.67
C LEU A 218 12.78 -9.88 -0.49
N THR A 219 13.64 -9.40 0.42
CA THR A 219 14.94 -10.04 0.68
C THR A 219 14.78 -11.40 1.37
N VAL A 220 13.80 -11.54 2.28
CA VAL A 220 13.52 -12.79 2.98
C VAL A 220 12.83 -13.82 2.06
N LEU A 221 11.94 -13.36 1.16
CA LEU A 221 11.13 -14.25 0.32
C LEU A 221 11.82 -14.60 -1.02
N ALA A 222 12.82 -13.82 -1.45
CA ALA A 222 13.56 -14.07 -2.68
C ALA A 222 14.89 -14.82 -2.47
N GLY A 223 15.36 -14.93 -1.21
CA GLY A 223 16.50 -15.77 -0.79
C GLY A 223 16.05 -17.17 -0.47
#